data_bfef6572aae22a6293e85685d734e6c7
#
_entry.id   bfef6572aae22a6293e85685d734e6c7
#
_cell.length_a   1.000
_cell.length_b   1.000
_cell.length_c   1.000
_cell.angle_alpha   90.00
_cell.angle_beta   90.00
_cell.angle_gamma   90.00
#
_symmetry.space_group_name_H-M   'P 1'
#
loop_
_entity.id
_entity.type
_entity.pdbx_description
1 polymer ?
#
loop_
_entity_poly.entity_id
_entity_poly.type
_entity_poly.pdbx_seq_one_letter_code
_entity_poly.pdbx_strand_id
1 'polypeptide(L)'
;MPAMLISTQIPLEDRCDADAREAALTYVGEAFALAALDGIDVDAFAEAALCAAMCELVAAHGEDGAALIAGRLAVRAAAGEFSVSRRQ
;
A
#
# COMPACT_ATOMS: atom_id res chain seq x y z
N MET A 1 18.91 25.34 20.04
CA MET A 1 17.69 25.00 19.82
C MET A 1 17.46 24.43 18.52
N PRO A 2 17.69 25.01 17.45
CA PRO A 2 17.36 24.43 16.16
C PRO A 2 18.10 23.14 15.89
N ALA A 3 19.22 22.98 16.48
CA ALA A 3 20.01 21.79 16.24
C ALA A 3 19.24 20.54 16.61
N MET A 4 18.48 20.65 17.66
CA MET A 4 17.71 19.52 18.06
C MET A 4 16.73 19.12 17.01
N LEU A 5 16.15 20.08 16.38
CA LEU A 5 15.19 19.77 15.37
C LEU A 5 15.81 19.01 14.24
N ILE A 6 17.00 19.41 13.86
CA ILE A 6 17.64 18.78 12.77
C ILE A 6 17.93 17.32 13.05
N SER A 7 18.45 17.07 14.20
CA SER A 7 18.83 15.71 14.50
C SER A 7 17.64 14.79 14.55
N THR A 8 16.49 15.31 14.93
CA THR A 8 15.34 14.45 15.00
C THR A 8 14.68 14.28 13.68
N GLN A 9 15.00 15.11 12.73
CA GLN A 9 14.30 15.03 11.45
C GLN A 9 14.54 13.73 10.74
N ILE A 10 15.74 13.24 10.75
CA ILE A 10 16.04 12.03 10.01
C ILE A 10 15.31 10.82 10.54
N PRO A 11 15.39 10.51 11.81
CA PRO A 11 14.63 9.37 12.30
C PRO A 11 13.15 9.61 12.18
N LEU A 12 12.76 10.87 12.23
CA LEU A 12 11.36 11.18 12.09
C LEU A 12 10.84 10.82 10.71
N GLU A 13 11.63 11.04 9.69
CA GLU A 13 11.22 10.70 8.36
C GLU A 13 11.03 9.21 8.21
N ASP A 14 11.94 8.43 8.72
CA ASP A 14 11.80 6.99 8.64
C ASP A 14 10.56 6.54 9.38
N ARG A 15 10.33 7.13 10.53
CA ARG A 15 9.17 6.78 11.30
C ARG A 15 7.90 7.20 10.60
N CYS A 16 7.91 8.35 9.96
CA CYS A 16 6.74 8.81 9.24
C CYS A 16 6.37 7.87 8.13
N ASP A 17 7.37 7.36 7.42
CA ASP A 17 7.10 6.41 6.36
C ASP A 17 6.49 5.14 6.90
N ALA A 18 7.03 4.62 7.98
CA ALA A 18 6.51 3.41 8.57
C ALA A 18 5.11 3.64 9.12
N ASP A 19 4.91 4.77 9.78
CA ASP A 19 3.60 5.07 10.34
C ASP A 19 2.58 5.27 9.24
N ALA A 20 2.96 5.95 8.17
CA ALA A 20 2.04 6.17 7.06
C ALA A 20 1.67 4.86 6.40
N ARG A 21 2.63 3.96 6.25
CA ARG A 21 2.35 2.66 5.66
C ARG A 21 1.40 1.87 6.52
N GLU A 22 1.64 1.89 7.82
CA GLU A 22 0.79 1.15 8.73
C GLU A 22 -0.63 1.71 8.74
N ALA A 23 -0.74 3.03 8.76
CA ALA A 23 -2.05 3.66 8.72
C ALA A 23 -2.76 3.34 7.42
N ALA A 24 -2.02 3.35 6.31
CA ALA A 24 -2.63 3.03 5.02
C ALA A 24 -3.14 1.60 4.99
N LEU A 25 -2.38 0.67 5.57
CA LEU A 25 -2.82 -0.71 5.61
C LEU A 25 -4.09 -0.86 6.43
N THR A 26 -4.22 -0.07 7.49
CA THR A 26 -5.43 -0.09 8.28
C THR A 26 -6.63 0.34 7.44
N TYR A 27 -6.48 1.41 6.68
CA TYR A 27 -7.58 1.86 5.82
C TYR A 27 -7.94 0.81 4.78
N VAL A 28 -6.93 0.20 4.18
CA VAL A 28 -7.20 -0.82 3.18
C VAL A 28 -7.90 -2.00 3.81
N GLY A 29 -7.43 -2.43 4.98
CA GLY A 29 -8.06 -3.55 5.66
C GLY A 29 -9.50 -3.27 6.02
N GLU A 30 -9.79 -2.06 6.45
CA GLU A 30 -11.16 -1.70 6.77
C GLU A 30 -12.04 -1.69 5.53
N ALA A 31 -11.49 -1.25 4.40
CA ALA A 31 -12.26 -1.25 3.17
C ALA A 31 -12.60 -2.66 2.74
N PHE A 32 -11.64 -3.59 2.87
CA PHE A 32 -11.91 -4.98 2.55
C PHE A 32 -12.96 -5.55 3.47
N ALA A 33 -12.90 -5.22 4.76
CA ALA A 33 -13.88 -5.72 5.70
C ALA A 33 -15.27 -5.20 5.38
N LEU A 34 -15.38 -3.93 5.04
CA LEU A 34 -16.67 -3.35 4.69
C LEU A 34 -17.23 -3.98 3.42
N ALA A 35 -16.36 -4.21 2.44
CA ALA A 35 -16.81 -4.84 1.21
C ALA A 35 -17.34 -6.23 1.49
N ALA A 36 -16.67 -6.98 2.37
CA ALA A 36 -17.12 -8.31 2.72
C ALA A 36 -18.48 -8.27 3.40
N LEU A 37 -18.66 -7.30 4.29
CA LEU A 37 -19.95 -7.15 4.95
C LEU A 37 -21.08 -6.86 3.97
N ASP A 38 -20.76 -6.15 2.91
CA ASP A 38 -21.75 -5.83 1.90
C ASP A 38 -21.93 -6.95 0.88
N GLY A 39 -21.24 -8.05 1.06
CA GLY A 39 -21.38 -9.20 0.17
C GLY A 39 -20.64 -9.08 -1.13
N ILE A 40 -19.65 -8.18 -1.19
CA ILE A 40 -18.90 -8.03 -2.41
C ILE A 40 -17.80 -9.08 -2.45
N ASP A 41 -17.68 -9.74 -3.60
CA ASP A 41 -16.68 -10.76 -3.80
C ASP A 41 -15.27 -10.18 -3.58
N VAL A 42 -14.44 -10.90 -2.85
CA VAL A 42 -13.14 -10.37 -2.49
C VAL A 42 -12.25 -10.20 -3.71
N ASP A 43 -12.37 -11.11 -4.68
CA ASP A 43 -11.56 -10.97 -5.89
C ASP A 43 -11.95 -9.73 -6.67
N ALA A 44 -13.25 -9.49 -6.79
CA ALA A 44 -13.72 -8.32 -7.49
C ALA A 44 -13.28 -7.04 -6.78
N PHE A 45 -13.36 -7.04 -5.47
CA PHE A 45 -12.96 -5.86 -4.73
C PHE A 45 -11.46 -5.62 -4.84
N ALA A 46 -10.68 -6.70 -4.76
CA ALA A 46 -9.23 -6.56 -4.86
C ALA A 46 -8.82 -6.02 -6.21
N GLU A 47 -9.48 -6.50 -7.27
CA GLU A 47 -9.17 -6.03 -8.59
C GLU A 47 -9.52 -4.56 -8.75
N ALA A 48 -10.68 -4.18 -8.24
CA ALA A 48 -11.09 -2.78 -8.29
C ALA A 48 -10.13 -1.91 -7.49
N ALA A 49 -9.68 -2.41 -6.35
CA ALA A 49 -8.75 -1.67 -5.52
C ALA A 49 -7.43 -1.45 -6.25
N LEU A 50 -6.96 -2.49 -6.95
CA LEU A 50 -5.73 -2.34 -7.72
C LEU A 50 -5.90 -1.31 -8.83
N CYS A 51 -7.02 -1.33 -9.52
CA CYS A 51 -7.26 -0.35 -10.58
C CYS A 51 -7.31 1.06 -10.00
N ALA A 52 -8.00 1.22 -8.90
CA ALA A 52 -8.08 2.54 -8.27
C ALA A 52 -6.71 3.01 -7.83
N ALA A 53 -5.92 2.10 -7.26
CA ALA A 53 -4.57 2.45 -6.84
C ALA A 53 -3.71 2.84 -8.03
N MET A 54 -3.86 2.13 -9.16
CA MET A 54 -3.08 2.48 -10.34
C MET A 54 -3.42 3.87 -10.83
N CYS A 55 -4.68 4.24 -10.76
CA CYS A 55 -5.07 5.60 -11.16
C CYS A 55 -4.35 6.64 -10.31
N GLU A 56 -4.27 6.39 -9.02
CA GLU A 56 -3.58 7.32 -8.12
C GLU A 56 -2.10 7.35 -8.41
N LEU A 57 -1.50 6.21 -8.69
CA LEU A 57 -0.08 6.15 -8.98
C LEU A 57 0.24 6.87 -10.28
N VAL A 58 -0.61 6.72 -11.28
CA VAL A 58 -0.40 7.41 -12.55
C VAL A 58 -0.51 8.92 -12.33
N ALA A 59 -1.47 9.34 -11.53
CA ALA A 59 -1.63 10.76 -11.25
C ALA A 59 -0.40 11.33 -10.55
N ALA A 60 0.21 10.55 -9.68
CA ALA A 60 1.35 11.02 -8.90
C ALA A 60 2.67 10.89 -9.65
N HIS A 61 2.85 9.81 -10.42
CA HIS A 61 4.14 9.48 -10.98
C HIS A 61 4.18 9.35 -12.50
N GLY A 62 3.04 9.51 -13.15
CA GLY A 62 2.98 9.27 -14.58
C GLY A 62 2.87 7.79 -14.88
N GLU A 63 2.65 7.49 -16.14
CA GLU A 63 2.41 6.11 -16.55
C GLU A 63 3.62 5.23 -16.37
N ASP A 64 4.79 5.76 -16.73
CA ASP A 64 6.01 4.97 -16.59
C ASP A 64 6.32 4.68 -15.14
N GLY A 65 6.18 5.69 -14.28
CA GLY A 65 6.43 5.49 -12.86
C GLY A 65 5.47 4.50 -12.25
N ALA A 66 4.20 4.60 -12.61
CA ALA A 66 3.21 3.68 -12.09
C ALA A 66 3.49 2.26 -12.56
N ALA A 67 3.86 2.11 -13.83
CA ALA A 67 4.17 0.79 -14.35
C ALA A 67 5.37 0.18 -13.64
N LEU A 68 6.35 1.01 -13.31
CA LEU A 68 7.52 0.52 -12.60
C LEU A 68 7.14 0.01 -11.21
N ILE A 69 6.31 0.77 -10.51
CA ILE A 69 5.88 0.36 -9.19
C ILE A 69 5.08 -0.94 -9.27
N ALA A 70 4.17 -1.02 -10.22
CA ALA A 70 3.36 -2.22 -10.38
C ALA A 70 4.23 -3.42 -10.72
N GLY A 71 5.25 -3.21 -11.55
CA GLY A 71 6.15 -4.29 -11.91
C GLY A 71 6.91 -4.83 -10.72
N ARG A 72 7.35 -3.94 -9.84
CA ARG A 72 8.03 -4.37 -8.63
C ARG A 72 7.11 -5.21 -7.76
N LEU A 73 5.87 -4.80 -7.64
CA LEU A 73 4.93 -5.57 -6.84
C LEU A 73 4.66 -6.92 -7.46
N ALA A 74 4.60 -6.97 -8.78
CA ALA A 74 4.39 -8.24 -9.45
C ALA A 74 5.53 -9.21 -9.18
N VAL A 75 6.76 -8.70 -9.19
CA VAL A 75 7.92 -9.52 -8.90
C VAL A 75 7.86 -10.05 -7.46
N ARG A 76 7.51 -9.18 -6.54
CA ARG A 76 7.41 -9.59 -5.14
C ARG A 76 6.31 -10.61 -4.93
N ALA A 77 5.22 -10.47 -5.66
CA ALA A 77 4.15 -11.45 -5.56
C ALA A 77 4.61 -12.80 -6.08
N ALA A 78 5.32 -12.80 -7.20
CA ALA A 78 5.84 -14.05 -7.76
C ALA A 78 6.86 -14.69 -6.83
N ALA A 79 7.57 -13.88 -6.06
CA ALA A 79 8.54 -14.40 -5.10
C ALA A 79 7.91 -14.90 -3.82
N GLY A 80 6.61 -14.78 -3.69
CA GLY A 80 5.91 -15.28 -2.51
C GLY A 80 5.88 -14.32 -1.34
N GLU A 81 6.23 -13.06 -1.56
CA GLU A 81 6.27 -12.13 -0.44
C GLU A 81 4.91 -11.82 0.15
N PHE A 82 3.86 -12.00 -0.63
CA PHE A 82 2.52 -11.73 -0.14
C PHE A 82 1.76 -12.98 0.26
N SER A 83 2.45 -14.11 0.29
CA SER A 83 1.80 -15.35 0.70
C SER A 83 1.48 -15.28 2.17
N VAL A 84 0.25 -15.66 2.52
CA VAL A 84 -0.14 -15.70 3.91
C VAL A 84 -0.48 -17.13 4.25
N SER A 85 -0.29 -17.44 5.51
CA SER A 85 -0.64 -18.74 5.99
C SER A 85 -2.10 -18.85 6.07
N ARG A 86 -2.73 -19.43 5.13
CA ARG A 86 -4.12 -19.58 5.25
C ARG A 86 -4.34 -20.86 5.68
N ARG A 87 -4.33 -21.33 6.04
CA ARG A 87 -4.50 -22.43 6.34
C ARG A 87 -5.33 -23.06 5.96
N GLN A 88 -5.27 -23.37 5.46
CA GLN A 88 -5.97 -24.00 5.02
C GLN A 88 -6.15 -24.80 5.35
#